data_f396bc8f2dd3e2a8933471ed4847421b
#
_entry.id   f396bc8f2dd3e2a8933471ed4847421b
#
_cell.length_a   1.000
_cell.length_b   1.000
_cell.length_c   1.000
_cell.angle_alpha   90.00
_cell.angle_beta   90.00
_cell.angle_gamma   90.00
#
_symmetry.space_group_name_H-M   'P 1'
#
loop_
_entity.id
_entity.type
_entity.pdbx_description
1 polymer ?
#
loop_
_entity_poly.entity_id
_entity_poly.type
_entity_poly.pdbx_seq_one_letter_code
_entity_poly.pdbx_strand_id
1 'polypeptide(L)'
;RRDGTLEVQQATEGAIASAFHGPLAVFVDGATASAAEMIGGALATYGRAVLVGAPTFGKGCAQEYLDDVADAGVLRVTTLVYALPDGAPVQRVGLKPRIAIDEWRRGATERERDLRGAPKTWRGPDIRDRKLLGDAATVRWPGHLGRVGPCAEPSLCRALKLLGSSPSARR
;
A
#
# COMPACT_ATOMS: atom_id res chain seq x y z
N ARG A 1 -2.54 5.69 -18.50
CA ARG A 1 -1.38 5.95 -19.38
C ARG A 1 -1.35 7.42 -19.76
N ARG A 2 -0.27 7.87 -20.38
CA ARG A 2 -0.09 9.28 -20.75
C ARG A 2 -1.11 9.75 -21.82
N ASP A 3 -1.61 8.84 -22.61
CA ASP A 3 -2.66 9.04 -23.62
C ASP A 3 -4.09 9.11 -23.04
N GLY A 4 -4.22 9.03 -21.72
CA GLY A 4 -5.51 8.99 -21.03
C GLY A 4 -6.13 7.59 -20.94
N THR A 5 -5.50 6.56 -21.50
CA THR A 5 -6.00 5.18 -21.39
C THR A 5 -5.99 4.71 -19.95
N LEU A 6 -7.14 4.24 -19.48
CA LEU A 6 -7.29 3.56 -18.20
C LEU A 6 -7.15 2.06 -18.38
N GLU A 7 -6.25 1.45 -17.64
CA GLU A 7 -6.07 0.01 -17.57
C GLU A 7 -6.35 -0.46 -16.15
N VAL A 8 -7.24 -1.42 -16.00
CA VAL A 8 -7.60 -2.01 -14.70
C VAL A 8 -6.87 -3.34 -14.57
N GLN A 9 -6.02 -3.45 -13.56
CA GLN A 9 -5.34 -4.70 -13.22
C GLN A 9 -6.20 -5.47 -12.22
N GLN A 10 -6.62 -6.67 -12.60
CA GLN A 10 -7.39 -7.56 -11.75
C GLN A 10 -6.67 -8.89 -11.57
N ALA A 11 -6.84 -9.49 -10.39
CA ALA A 11 -6.39 -10.85 -10.17
C ALA A 11 -7.25 -11.82 -11.00
N THR A 12 -6.62 -12.84 -11.58
CA THR A 12 -7.34 -13.91 -12.27
C THR A 12 -8.05 -14.81 -11.27
N GLU A 13 -9.23 -15.31 -11.64
CA GLU A 13 -9.94 -16.33 -10.87
C GLU A 13 -9.07 -17.59 -10.72
N GLY A 14 -9.15 -18.25 -9.55
CA GLY A 14 -8.37 -19.45 -9.24
C GLY A 14 -7.00 -19.17 -8.59
N ALA A 15 -6.60 -17.92 -8.43
CA ALA A 15 -5.50 -17.60 -7.52
C ALA A 15 -5.84 -18.11 -6.12
N ILE A 16 -4.83 -18.54 -5.36
CA ILE A 16 -4.95 -19.02 -3.95
C ILE A 16 -5.39 -17.87 -3.03
N ALA A 17 -6.33 -17.06 -3.48
CA ALA A 17 -6.86 -15.89 -2.78
C ALA A 17 -7.50 -16.26 -1.43
N SER A 18 -7.84 -17.53 -1.24
CA SER A 18 -8.48 -18.04 -0.04
C SER A 18 -7.50 -18.67 0.97
N ALA A 19 -6.21 -18.67 0.71
CA ALA A 19 -5.24 -19.40 1.54
C ALA A 19 -5.10 -18.85 2.98
N PHE A 20 -5.38 -17.57 3.19
CA PHE A 20 -5.29 -16.96 4.51
C PHE A 20 -6.47 -16.02 4.79
N HIS A 21 -7.35 -16.44 5.69
CA HIS A 21 -8.51 -15.66 6.13
C HIS A 21 -8.31 -14.93 7.48
N GLY A 22 -7.19 -15.15 8.13
CA GLY A 22 -6.87 -14.53 9.41
C GLY A 22 -6.66 -13.02 9.34
N PRO A 23 -6.55 -12.34 10.49
CA PRO A 23 -6.18 -10.93 10.58
C PRO A 23 -4.83 -10.68 9.92
N LEU A 24 -4.72 -9.61 9.12
CA LEU A 24 -3.51 -9.26 8.39
C LEU A 24 -3.08 -7.83 8.71
N ALA A 25 -1.87 -7.69 9.24
CA ALA A 25 -1.21 -6.41 9.38
C ALA A 25 -0.09 -6.27 8.36
N VAL A 26 -0.02 -5.14 7.68
CA VAL A 26 1.06 -4.80 6.76
C VAL A 26 1.87 -3.68 7.39
N PHE A 27 3.14 -3.96 7.64
CA PHE A 27 4.07 -2.97 8.17
C PHE A 27 4.64 -2.15 7.02
N VAL A 28 4.61 -0.83 7.18
CA VAL A 28 5.05 0.12 6.15
C VAL A 28 5.87 1.25 6.79
N ASP A 29 6.81 1.78 6.01
CA ASP A 29 7.65 2.90 6.41
C ASP A 29 7.98 3.82 5.23
N GLY A 30 8.84 4.81 5.45
CA GLY A 30 9.24 5.75 4.41
C GLY A 30 10.04 5.14 3.25
N ALA A 31 10.59 3.96 3.40
CA ALA A 31 11.28 3.21 2.34
C ALA A 31 10.34 2.31 1.53
N THR A 32 9.14 2.06 2.05
CA THR A 32 8.10 1.31 1.33
C THR A 32 7.65 2.11 0.11
N ALA A 33 7.87 1.56 -1.10
CA ALA A 33 7.64 2.27 -2.35
C ALA A 33 7.05 1.39 -3.45
N SER A 34 6.44 2.03 -4.49
CA SER A 34 6.05 1.42 -5.75
C SER A 34 5.12 0.20 -5.58
N ALA A 35 5.51 -0.98 -6.07
CA ALA A 35 4.71 -2.21 -6.01
C ALA A 35 4.30 -2.58 -4.56
N ALA A 36 5.17 -2.32 -3.58
CA ALA A 36 4.83 -2.53 -2.18
C ALA A 36 3.69 -1.61 -1.71
N GLU A 37 3.65 -0.37 -2.19
CA GLU A 37 2.55 0.57 -1.93
C GLU A 37 1.27 0.11 -2.64
N MET A 38 1.39 -0.41 -3.86
CA MET A 38 0.25 -0.94 -4.61
C MET A 38 -0.40 -2.11 -3.86
N ILE A 39 0.40 -3.09 -3.42
CA ILE A 39 -0.08 -4.27 -2.69
C ILE A 39 -0.67 -3.85 -1.33
N GLY A 40 0.08 -3.11 -0.52
CA GLY A 40 -0.38 -2.67 0.80
C GLY A 40 -1.62 -1.80 0.72
N GLY A 41 -1.64 -0.87 -0.24
CA GLY A 41 -2.77 0.02 -0.48
C GLY A 41 -4.02 -0.70 -0.95
N ALA A 42 -3.90 -1.66 -1.87
CA ALA A 42 -5.02 -2.48 -2.33
C ALA A 42 -5.62 -3.29 -1.17
N LEU A 43 -4.78 -3.99 -0.41
CA LEU A 43 -5.22 -4.76 0.75
C LEU A 43 -5.93 -3.88 1.79
N ALA A 44 -5.43 -2.67 2.03
CA ALA A 44 -6.06 -1.72 2.96
C ALA A 44 -7.38 -1.19 2.42
N THR A 45 -7.44 -0.85 1.13
CA THR A 45 -8.63 -0.32 0.46
C THR A 45 -9.78 -1.31 0.47
N TYR A 46 -9.47 -2.59 0.30
CA TYR A 46 -10.45 -3.67 0.43
C TYR A 46 -10.73 -4.10 1.88
N GLY A 47 -10.13 -3.44 2.87
CA GLY A 47 -10.32 -3.79 4.29
C GLY A 47 -9.71 -5.13 4.68
N ARG A 48 -8.87 -5.73 3.80
CA ARG A 48 -8.26 -7.03 4.04
C ARG A 48 -7.09 -6.96 5.01
N ALA A 49 -6.43 -5.79 5.09
CA ALA A 49 -5.29 -5.58 5.98
C ALA A 49 -5.37 -4.23 6.69
N VAL A 50 -4.69 -4.15 7.84
CA VAL A 50 -4.43 -2.89 8.54
C VAL A 50 -2.99 -2.48 8.28
N LEU A 51 -2.78 -1.25 7.80
CA LEU A 51 -1.46 -0.68 7.66
C LEU A 51 -0.95 -0.16 9.01
N VAL A 52 0.27 -0.51 9.34
CA VAL A 52 0.94 -0.17 10.61
C VAL A 52 2.32 0.41 10.30
N GLY A 53 2.72 1.49 10.96
CA GLY A 53 4.07 2.04 10.82
C GLY A 53 4.12 3.53 10.51
N ALA A 54 4.84 3.92 9.47
CA ALA A 54 5.01 5.31 9.03
C ALA A 54 4.50 5.52 7.61
N PRO A 55 4.21 6.78 7.20
CA PRO A 55 3.81 7.08 5.83
C PRO A 55 4.85 6.61 4.81
N THR A 56 4.40 6.02 3.70
CA THR A 56 5.26 5.43 2.67
C THR A 56 5.84 6.46 1.71
N PHE A 57 6.75 6.04 0.84
CA PHE A 57 7.52 6.91 -0.05
C PHE A 57 6.64 7.73 -1.02
N GLY A 58 5.63 7.13 -1.63
CA GLY A 58 4.70 7.81 -2.53
C GLY A 58 5.04 7.67 -4.02
N LYS A 59 5.68 6.57 -4.44
CA LYS A 59 5.98 6.31 -5.85
C LYS A 59 4.80 5.58 -6.52
N GLY A 60 3.88 6.35 -7.07
CA GLY A 60 2.69 5.86 -7.78
C GLY A 60 2.82 5.88 -9.30
N CYS A 61 4.02 5.68 -9.83
CA CYS A 61 4.28 5.67 -11.27
C CYS A 61 5.15 4.49 -11.68
N ALA A 62 5.06 4.08 -12.95
CA ALA A 62 5.95 3.09 -13.54
C ALA A 62 6.70 3.66 -14.74
N GLN A 63 7.88 3.11 -14.97
CA GLN A 63 8.77 3.47 -16.06
C GLN A 63 8.98 2.27 -16.97
N GLU A 64 9.09 2.54 -18.25
CA GLU A 64 9.52 1.60 -19.28
C GLU A 64 10.93 1.98 -19.75
N TYR A 65 11.69 0.96 -20.10
CA TYR A 65 12.99 1.12 -20.72
C TYR A 65 12.81 0.99 -22.21
N LEU A 66 13.30 1.98 -22.94
CA LEU A 66 13.39 1.96 -24.38
C LEU A 66 14.85 1.63 -24.72
N ASP A 67 15.05 0.40 -25.18
CA ASP A 67 16.35 -0.05 -25.67
C ASP A 67 16.58 0.51 -27.06
N ASP A 68 17.85 0.76 -27.38
CA ASP A 68 18.28 1.15 -28.71
C ASP A 68 17.79 2.52 -29.22
N VAL A 69 17.99 3.55 -28.42
CA VAL A 69 17.86 4.92 -28.91
C VAL A 69 19.18 5.30 -29.62
N ALA A 70 19.30 4.89 -30.88
CA ALA A 70 20.39 5.30 -31.79
C ALA A 70 21.79 5.14 -31.18
N ASP A 71 22.17 3.97 -30.72
CA ASP A 71 23.47 3.63 -30.10
C ASP A 71 23.83 4.49 -28.84
N ALA A 72 22.89 5.28 -28.34
CA ALA A 72 23.11 6.24 -27.25
C ALA A 72 22.85 5.69 -25.87
N GLY A 73 22.43 4.40 -25.74
CA GLY A 73 22.14 3.76 -24.48
C GLY A 73 20.64 3.52 -24.23
N VAL A 74 20.26 3.37 -22.97
CA VAL A 74 18.89 3.04 -22.53
C VAL A 74 18.17 4.28 -22.02
N LEU A 75 17.00 4.59 -22.60
CA LEU A 75 16.13 5.66 -22.13
C LEU A 75 15.06 5.10 -21.20
N ARG A 76 14.98 5.64 -19.98
CA ARG A 76 13.92 5.31 -19.01
C ARG A 76 12.85 6.41 -19.01
N VAL A 77 11.64 6.05 -19.39
CA VAL A 77 10.52 6.98 -19.50
C VAL A 77 9.37 6.57 -18.58
N THR A 78 8.78 7.53 -17.87
CA THR A 78 7.56 7.30 -17.10
C THR A 78 6.37 7.24 -18.06
N THR A 79 5.71 6.07 -18.12
CA THR A 79 4.62 5.79 -19.07
C THR A 79 3.25 5.75 -18.42
N LEU A 80 3.20 5.46 -17.10
CA LEU A 80 1.91 5.40 -16.39
C LEU A 80 2.03 5.93 -14.96
N VAL A 81 0.88 6.37 -14.46
CA VAL A 81 0.62 6.67 -13.04
C VAL A 81 -0.55 5.80 -12.61
N TYR A 82 -0.47 5.22 -11.43
CA TYR A 82 -1.54 4.37 -10.90
C TYR A 82 -2.20 4.98 -9.66
N ALA A 83 -3.43 4.54 -9.42
CA ALA A 83 -4.20 4.84 -8.22
C ALA A 83 -4.63 3.54 -7.54
N LEU A 84 -5.02 3.64 -6.28
CA LEU A 84 -5.61 2.53 -5.53
C LEU A 84 -7.02 2.20 -6.05
N PRO A 85 -7.58 1.04 -5.70
CA PRO A 85 -8.91 0.63 -6.18
C PRO A 85 -10.04 1.62 -5.89
N ASP A 86 -9.93 2.42 -4.82
CA ASP A 86 -10.86 3.51 -4.49
C ASP A 86 -10.56 4.84 -5.21
N GLY A 87 -9.64 4.81 -6.17
CA GLY A 87 -9.18 5.97 -6.88
C GLY A 87 -8.19 6.85 -6.10
N ALA A 88 -7.82 6.49 -4.87
CA ALA A 88 -6.88 7.28 -4.09
C ALA A 88 -5.49 7.30 -4.74
N PRO A 89 -4.86 8.47 -4.85
CA PRO A 89 -3.55 8.60 -5.45
C PRO A 89 -2.46 8.03 -4.54
N VAL A 90 -1.49 7.34 -5.13
CA VAL A 90 -0.23 6.95 -4.47
C VAL A 90 0.87 7.95 -4.81
N GLN A 91 0.91 8.43 -6.06
CA GLN A 91 1.95 9.35 -6.55
C GLN A 91 2.03 10.62 -5.72
N ARG A 92 3.20 10.89 -5.14
CA ARG A 92 3.53 12.00 -4.23
C ARG A 92 2.83 11.98 -2.87
N VAL A 93 1.84 11.11 -2.68
CA VAL A 93 1.03 11.04 -1.45
C VAL A 93 1.53 9.92 -0.54
N GLY A 94 1.72 8.73 -1.11
CA GLY A 94 2.01 7.52 -0.37
C GLY A 94 0.80 6.99 0.40
N LEU A 95 1.02 5.91 1.11
CA LEU A 95 0.03 5.33 2.01
C LEU A 95 0.17 5.94 3.40
N LYS A 96 -0.96 6.12 4.07
CA LYS A 96 -1.00 6.51 5.48
C LYS A 96 -1.37 5.30 6.32
N PRO A 97 -0.52 4.85 7.25
CA PRO A 97 -0.87 3.75 8.13
C PRO A 97 -2.03 4.15 9.05
N ARG A 98 -2.92 3.20 9.31
CA ARG A 98 -4.01 3.38 10.29
C ARG A 98 -3.47 3.42 11.72
N ILE A 99 -2.42 2.66 11.99
CA ILE A 99 -1.70 2.65 13.27
C ILE A 99 -0.31 3.23 13.01
N ALA A 100 -0.07 4.44 13.52
CA ALA A 100 1.21 5.09 13.36
C ALA A 100 2.23 4.63 14.40
N ILE A 101 3.47 4.42 13.96
CA ILE A 101 4.64 4.21 14.81
C ILE A 101 5.60 5.36 14.54
N ASP A 102 5.67 6.31 15.46
CA ASP A 102 6.40 7.57 15.23
C ASP A 102 7.91 7.37 15.11
N GLU A 103 8.46 6.36 15.77
CA GLU A 103 9.86 5.99 15.68
C GLU A 103 10.29 5.64 14.25
N TRP A 104 9.40 5.07 13.46
CA TRP A 104 9.67 4.66 12.07
C TRP A 104 9.65 5.83 11.08
N ARG A 105 9.17 6.99 11.50
CA ARG A 105 9.20 8.22 10.68
C ARG A 105 10.59 8.79 10.50
N ARG A 106 11.53 8.46 11.39
CA ARG A 106 12.84 9.10 11.47
C ARG A 106 13.83 8.67 10.39
N GLY A 107 13.53 7.61 9.62
CA GLY A 107 14.43 7.05 8.62
C GLY A 107 14.23 7.53 7.18
N ALA A 108 13.14 8.21 6.86
CA ALA A 108 12.84 8.64 5.49
C ALA A 108 13.17 10.13 5.33
N THR A 109 14.33 10.42 4.77
CA THR A 109 14.80 11.78 4.53
C THR A 109 14.23 12.39 3.25
N GLU A 110 13.90 11.60 2.23
CA GLU A 110 13.39 12.05 0.95
C GLU A 110 12.18 11.22 0.52
N ARG A 111 11.23 11.82 -0.15
CA ARG A 111 10.01 11.19 -0.64
C ARG A 111 9.78 11.54 -2.10
N GLU A 112 8.96 10.77 -2.80
CA GLU A 112 8.65 11.02 -4.22
C GLU A 112 8.23 12.47 -4.50
N ARG A 113 7.48 13.09 -3.61
CA ARG A 113 7.04 14.49 -3.75
C ARG A 113 8.19 15.50 -3.75
N ASP A 114 9.34 15.13 -3.16
CA ASP A 114 10.53 15.98 -3.00
C ASP A 114 11.46 15.84 -4.21
N LEU A 115 11.25 14.82 -5.05
CA LEU A 115 12.06 14.55 -6.24
C LEU A 115 11.73 15.54 -7.35
N ARG A 116 12.80 16.10 -7.94
CA ARG A 116 12.68 16.94 -9.13
C ARG A 116 12.17 16.11 -10.30
N GLY A 117 11.10 16.59 -10.97
CA GLY A 117 10.53 15.92 -12.13
C GLY A 117 9.58 14.76 -11.82
N ALA A 118 9.31 14.48 -10.55
CA ALA A 118 8.30 13.48 -10.19
C ALA A 118 6.94 13.82 -10.85
N PRO A 119 6.24 12.84 -11.45
CA PRO A 119 4.93 13.06 -12.06
C PRO A 119 3.94 13.69 -11.09
N LYS A 120 2.95 14.41 -11.64
CA LYS A 120 1.86 14.98 -10.83
C LYS A 120 1.01 13.87 -10.23
N THR A 121 0.41 14.18 -9.08
CA THR A 121 -0.61 13.34 -8.46
C THR A 121 -1.81 13.19 -9.40
N TRP A 122 -2.33 11.96 -9.48
CA TRP A 122 -3.52 11.64 -10.25
C TRP A 122 -4.48 10.81 -9.38
N ARG A 123 -5.75 11.18 -9.38
CA ARG A 123 -6.83 10.42 -8.73
C ARG A 123 -7.58 9.64 -9.79
N GLY A 124 -7.66 8.32 -9.60
CA GLY A 124 -8.41 7.43 -10.47
C GLY A 124 -9.90 7.35 -10.12
N PRO A 125 -10.68 6.64 -10.95
CA PRO A 125 -12.04 6.25 -10.59
C PRO A 125 -12.04 5.23 -9.44
N ASP A 126 -13.16 5.11 -8.74
CA ASP A 126 -13.40 4.02 -7.80
C ASP A 126 -13.80 2.77 -8.61
N ILE A 127 -12.94 1.77 -8.60
CA ILE A 127 -13.12 0.50 -9.33
C ILE A 127 -13.32 -0.69 -8.39
N ARG A 128 -13.60 -0.43 -7.11
CA ARG A 128 -13.78 -1.51 -6.14
C ARG A 128 -14.95 -2.40 -6.52
N ASP A 129 -14.64 -3.64 -6.82
CA ASP A 129 -15.69 -4.65 -6.97
C ASP A 129 -16.07 -5.19 -5.59
N ARG A 130 -17.24 -4.77 -5.11
CA ARG A 130 -17.78 -5.21 -3.82
C ARG A 130 -18.10 -6.70 -3.79
N LYS A 131 -18.29 -7.33 -4.94
CA LYS A 131 -18.50 -8.77 -5.02
C LYS A 131 -17.23 -9.55 -4.72
N LEU A 132 -16.05 -9.00 -5.05
CA LEU A 132 -14.76 -9.61 -4.70
C LEU A 132 -14.49 -9.54 -3.19
N LEU A 133 -15.17 -8.67 -2.47
CA LEU A 133 -14.99 -8.55 -1.03
C LEU A 133 -15.58 -9.74 -0.27
N GLY A 134 -16.61 -10.41 -0.81
CA GLY A 134 -17.30 -11.52 -0.16
C GLY A 134 -17.58 -11.23 1.32
N ASP A 135 -17.91 -12.24 2.09
CA ASP A 135 -18.02 -12.15 3.54
C ASP A 135 -16.67 -11.91 4.26
N ALA A 136 -15.56 -12.03 3.53
CA ALA A 136 -14.22 -11.73 4.02
C ALA A 136 -13.96 -10.21 4.21
N ALA A 137 -14.84 -9.35 3.74
CA ALA A 137 -14.70 -7.89 3.84
C ALA A 137 -14.73 -7.36 5.29
N THR A 138 -15.14 -8.15 6.22
CA THR A 138 -15.12 -7.83 7.64
C THR A 138 -14.24 -8.79 8.41
N VAL A 139 -12.95 -8.76 8.14
CA VAL A 139 -12.00 -9.36 9.08
C VAL A 139 -12.13 -8.57 10.39
N ARG A 140 -12.97 -9.08 11.29
CA ARG A 140 -12.99 -8.59 12.67
C ARG A 140 -11.65 -8.94 13.27
N TRP A 141 -10.88 -7.93 13.60
CA TRP A 141 -9.72 -8.12 14.44
C TRP A 141 -10.19 -8.77 15.73
N PRO A 142 -9.65 -9.94 16.12
CA PRO A 142 -9.93 -10.46 17.44
C PRO A 142 -9.54 -9.37 18.43
N GLY A 143 -10.36 -9.09 19.40
CA GLY A 143 -10.13 -8.02 20.39
C GLY A 143 -8.87 -8.25 21.24
N HIS A 144 -8.19 -9.35 21.03
CA HIS A 144 -6.88 -9.67 21.58
C HIS A 144 -6.16 -10.61 20.59
N LEU A 145 -4.99 -10.25 20.17
CA LEU A 145 -4.00 -11.21 19.73
C LEU A 145 -3.62 -11.98 21.00
N GLY A 146 -3.73 -13.31 20.99
CA GLY A 146 -3.28 -14.14 22.09
C GLY A 146 -1.90 -13.70 22.60
N ARG A 147 -1.44 -14.24 23.74
CA ARG A 147 -0.15 -13.84 24.33
C ARG A 147 0.92 -13.77 23.24
N VAL A 148 1.30 -12.53 22.87
CA VAL A 148 2.46 -12.28 22.04
C VAL A 148 3.65 -12.72 22.87
N GLY A 149 4.39 -13.71 22.38
CA GLY A 149 5.62 -14.16 23.01
C GLY A 149 6.62 -13.02 23.20
N PRO A 150 7.78 -13.28 23.81
CA PRO A 150 8.80 -12.26 23.99
C PRO A 150 9.14 -11.64 22.63
N CYS A 151 8.92 -10.35 22.54
CA CYS A 151 9.08 -9.58 21.33
C CYS A 151 10.39 -8.80 21.46
N ALA A 152 11.32 -9.05 20.55
CA ALA A 152 12.67 -8.51 20.62
C ALA A 152 12.78 -7.05 20.15
N GLU A 153 11.81 -6.60 19.34
CA GLU A 153 11.82 -5.25 18.75
C GLU A 153 10.70 -4.40 19.36
N PRO A 154 11.04 -3.31 20.10
CA PRO A 154 10.07 -2.53 20.88
C PRO A 154 8.92 -1.95 20.06
N SER A 155 9.19 -1.44 18.85
CA SER A 155 8.18 -0.82 17.99
C SER A 155 7.19 -1.85 17.47
N LEU A 156 7.69 -3.04 17.11
CA LEU A 156 6.86 -4.17 16.71
C LEU A 156 5.98 -4.65 17.88
N CYS A 157 6.56 -4.74 19.08
CA CYS A 157 5.83 -5.10 20.30
C CYS A 157 4.70 -4.13 20.58
N ARG A 158 4.95 -2.83 20.43
CA ARG A 158 3.95 -1.78 20.61
C ARG A 158 2.84 -1.90 19.56
N ALA A 159 3.21 -2.11 18.28
CA ALA A 159 2.24 -2.32 17.21
C ALA A 159 1.35 -3.54 17.47
N LEU A 160 1.93 -4.67 17.85
CA LEU A 160 1.20 -5.89 18.17
C LEU A 160 0.26 -5.69 19.38
N LYS A 161 0.69 -4.95 20.40
CA LYS A 161 -0.17 -4.56 21.53
C LYS A 161 -1.33 -3.68 21.07
N LEU A 162 -1.09 -2.69 20.20
CA LEU A 162 -2.12 -1.81 19.67
C LEU A 162 -3.13 -2.58 18.81
N LEU A 163 -2.68 -3.54 18.02
CA LEU A 163 -3.52 -4.43 17.24
C LEU A 163 -4.37 -5.35 18.14
N GLY A 164 -3.80 -5.81 19.25
CA GLY A 164 -4.50 -6.64 20.23
C GLY A 164 -5.45 -5.86 21.15
N SER A 165 -5.21 -4.58 21.35
CA SER A 165 -5.99 -3.69 22.19
C SER A 165 -7.01 -2.84 21.41
N SER A 166 -7.25 -3.15 20.14
CA SER A 166 -8.18 -2.38 19.31
C SER A 166 -9.51 -2.21 20.05
N PRO A 167 -9.91 -0.98 20.37
CA PRO A 167 -11.21 -0.77 21.00
C PRO A 167 -12.27 -1.27 20.02
N SER A 168 -13.17 -2.09 20.51
CA SER A 168 -14.41 -2.40 19.83
C SER A 168 -14.92 -1.13 19.19
N ALA A 169 -15.18 -1.17 17.89
CA ALA A 169 -15.69 -0.07 17.11
C ALA A 169 -16.71 0.72 17.94
N ARG A 170 -16.34 1.91 18.35
CA ARG A 170 -17.34 2.88 18.79
C ARG A 170 -18.13 3.22 17.53
N ARG A 171 -19.39 2.96 17.61
CA ARG A 171 -20.46 3.22 16.65
C ARG A 171 -20.46 4.66 16.16
#